data_6395ba969e4e3f83d8b1a8be5dbadcf8
#
_entry.id   6395ba969e4e3f83d8b1a8be5dbadcf8
#
_cell.length_a   1.000
_cell.length_b   1.000
_cell.length_c   1.000
_cell.angle_alpha   90.00
_cell.angle_beta   90.00
_cell.angle_gamma   90.00
#
_symmetry.space_group_name_H-M   'P 1'
#
loop_
_entity.id
_entity.type
_entity.pdbx_description
1 polymer ?
#
loop_
_entity_poly.entity_id
_entity_poly.type
_entity_poly.pdbx_seq_one_letter_code
_entity_poly.pdbx_strand_id
1 'polypeptide(L)'
;MSLTRRIPLPAFAGATVVLFTIAISMIFFYAPDDPNQGLSQRIFYFHVPIALTAYASFGWGAWKALLHLWKRSETADLESYVAIHQGVIFGSLTLLTGSIWAKISWGTWWVWGDDELVLFLVLFLFYCAYFMLRYSVEPGMARANMCAVYALFGVVLIPISFLAIRISRSIIHPEVFTLNGPQMTGSQFLTFCVAFVAMLSLFVTLYQTELAGKRIDSRIKELRELIA
;
A
#
# COMPACT_ATOMS: atom_id res chain seq x y z
N MET A 1 13.11 20.31 23.73
CA MET A 1 13.46 20.94 22.43
C MET A 1 14.25 19.90 21.63
N SER A 2 13.59 18.97 20.92
CA SER A 2 14.26 17.94 20.13
C SER A 2 14.33 18.42 18.69
N LEU A 3 15.53 18.79 18.26
CA LEU A 3 15.88 19.10 16.87
C LEU A 3 15.93 17.81 16.04
N THR A 4 14.81 17.12 15.87
CA THR A 4 14.68 16.21 14.73
C THR A 4 14.54 17.10 13.49
N ARG A 5 15.65 17.36 12.81
CA ARG A 5 15.68 17.96 11.48
C ARG A 5 14.82 17.08 10.57
N ARG A 6 13.56 17.46 10.38
CA ARG A 6 12.70 16.77 9.40
C ARG A 6 13.30 17.04 8.04
N ILE A 7 13.63 15.98 7.32
CA ILE A 7 14.07 16.07 5.92
C ILE A 7 12.97 16.85 5.17
N PRO A 8 13.28 17.94 4.48
CA PRO A 8 12.27 18.71 3.76
C PRO A 8 11.62 17.81 2.66
N LEU A 9 10.30 17.91 2.52
CA LEU A 9 9.53 17.09 1.58
C LEU A 9 10.11 17.07 0.15
N PRO A 10 10.60 18.20 -0.42
CA PRO A 10 11.22 18.16 -1.76
C PRO A 10 12.49 17.29 -1.82
N ALA A 11 13.32 17.30 -0.77
CA ALA A 11 14.52 16.47 -0.73
C ALA A 11 14.17 14.98 -0.62
N PHE A 12 13.14 14.65 0.16
CA PHE A 12 12.64 13.28 0.24
C PHE A 12 12.03 12.80 -1.09
N ALA A 13 11.24 13.64 -1.76
CA ALA A 13 10.71 13.36 -3.09
C ALA A 13 11.83 13.15 -4.13
N GLY A 14 12.88 13.98 -4.09
CA GLY A 14 14.06 13.81 -4.93
C GLY A 14 14.76 12.47 -4.69
N ALA A 15 14.94 12.08 -3.43
CA ALA A 15 15.50 10.77 -3.07
C ALA A 15 14.62 9.61 -3.58
N THR A 16 13.30 9.75 -3.52
CA THR A 16 12.35 8.77 -4.08
C THR A 16 12.54 8.60 -5.59
N VAL A 17 12.68 9.70 -6.34
CA VAL A 17 12.95 9.64 -7.79
C VAL A 17 14.26 8.90 -8.08
N VAL A 18 15.32 9.19 -7.34
CA VAL A 18 16.61 8.50 -7.49
C VAL A 18 16.48 7.01 -7.20
N LEU A 19 15.79 6.63 -6.13
CA LEU A 19 15.54 5.22 -5.79
C LEU A 19 14.75 4.49 -6.88
N PHE A 20 13.73 5.13 -7.45
CA PHE A 20 12.98 4.57 -8.58
C PHE A 20 13.85 4.40 -9.83
N THR A 21 14.68 5.38 -10.14
CA THR A 21 15.62 5.28 -11.27
C THR A 21 16.56 4.09 -11.10
N ILE A 22 17.12 3.91 -9.90
CA ILE A 22 17.97 2.76 -9.58
C ILE A 22 17.18 1.45 -9.69
N ALA A 23 15.98 1.39 -9.08
CA ALA A 23 15.14 0.20 -9.13
C ALA A 23 14.80 -0.22 -10.56
N ILE A 24 14.35 0.72 -11.39
CA ILE A 24 14.03 0.47 -12.80
C ILE A 24 15.28 0.00 -13.57
N SER A 25 16.42 0.65 -13.36
CA SER A 25 17.68 0.24 -13.99
C SER A 25 18.08 -1.19 -13.58
N MET A 26 17.93 -1.55 -12.30
CA MET A 26 18.22 -2.91 -11.82
C MET A 26 17.23 -3.94 -12.40
N ILE A 27 15.95 -3.61 -12.50
CA ILE A 27 14.92 -4.50 -13.05
C ILE A 27 15.24 -4.86 -14.53
N PHE A 28 15.68 -3.88 -15.33
CA PHE A 28 15.86 -4.09 -16.76
C PHE A 28 17.28 -4.50 -17.17
N PHE A 29 18.31 -4.17 -16.40
CA PHE A 29 19.70 -4.35 -16.80
C PHE A 29 20.55 -5.20 -15.83
N TYR A 30 20.07 -5.44 -14.59
CA TYR A 30 20.83 -6.18 -13.58
C TYR A 30 20.17 -7.51 -13.20
N ALA A 31 18.85 -7.57 -13.03
CA ALA A 31 18.16 -8.80 -12.70
C ALA A 31 18.23 -9.79 -13.88
N PRO A 32 18.64 -11.05 -13.65
CA PRO A 32 18.62 -12.07 -14.69
C PRO A 32 17.17 -12.39 -15.09
N ASP A 33 16.97 -12.79 -16.34
CA ASP A 33 15.68 -13.29 -16.81
C ASP A 33 15.36 -14.65 -16.16
N ASP A 34 14.07 -14.86 -15.89
CA ASP A 34 13.59 -16.16 -15.45
C ASP A 34 13.49 -17.11 -16.64
N PRO A 35 14.05 -18.34 -16.55
CA PRO A 35 14.04 -19.29 -17.67
C PRO A 35 12.63 -19.69 -18.13
N ASN A 36 11.63 -19.65 -17.23
CA ASN A 36 10.25 -20.07 -17.51
C ASN A 36 9.34 -18.91 -17.90
N GLN A 37 9.56 -17.73 -17.30
CA GLN A 37 8.68 -16.57 -17.46
C GLN A 37 9.25 -15.51 -18.43
N GLY A 38 10.56 -15.55 -18.72
CA GLY A 38 11.20 -14.54 -19.56
C GLY A 38 10.95 -13.11 -19.06
N LEU A 39 10.64 -12.19 -19.98
CA LEU A 39 10.40 -10.77 -19.66
C LEU A 39 9.18 -10.55 -18.76
N SER A 40 8.19 -11.44 -18.74
CA SER A 40 6.99 -11.26 -17.91
C SER A 40 7.29 -11.31 -16.41
N GLN A 41 8.38 -11.99 -16.02
CA GLN A 41 8.86 -12.01 -14.64
C GLN A 41 9.20 -10.60 -14.11
N ARG A 42 9.51 -9.63 -14.97
CA ARG A 42 9.84 -8.26 -14.55
C ARG A 42 8.64 -7.53 -13.91
N ILE A 43 7.41 -7.94 -14.22
CA ILE A 43 6.19 -7.43 -13.55
C ILE A 43 6.24 -7.73 -12.05
N PHE A 44 6.84 -8.84 -11.63
CA PHE A 44 7.02 -9.21 -10.22
C PHE A 44 7.67 -8.09 -9.39
N TYR A 45 8.71 -7.44 -9.91
CA TYR A 45 9.45 -6.38 -9.20
C TYR A 45 8.64 -5.08 -9.01
N PHE A 46 7.53 -4.94 -9.70
CA PHE A 46 6.56 -3.86 -9.48
C PHE A 46 5.38 -4.37 -8.66
N HIS A 47 4.75 -5.47 -9.09
CA HIS A 47 3.52 -5.99 -8.52
C HIS A 47 3.64 -6.34 -7.04
N VAL A 48 4.62 -7.14 -6.66
CA VAL A 48 4.76 -7.58 -5.26
C VAL A 48 5.15 -6.43 -4.32
N PRO A 49 6.10 -5.53 -4.65
CA PRO A 49 6.33 -4.31 -3.89
C PRO A 49 5.10 -3.41 -3.76
N ILE A 50 4.27 -3.26 -4.82
CA ILE A 50 3.01 -2.51 -4.75
C ILE A 50 2.05 -3.17 -3.76
N ALA A 51 1.86 -4.48 -3.83
CA ALA A 51 0.97 -5.23 -2.94
C ALA A 51 1.41 -5.13 -1.47
N LEU A 52 2.70 -5.32 -1.20
CA LEU A 52 3.25 -5.16 0.16
C LEU A 52 3.13 -3.73 0.68
N THR A 53 3.23 -2.73 -0.20
CA THR A 53 3.02 -1.32 0.16
C THR A 53 1.55 -1.04 0.45
N ALA A 54 0.60 -1.66 -0.25
CA ALA A 54 -0.82 -1.59 0.08
C ALA A 54 -1.09 -2.14 1.49
N TYR A 55 -0.57 -3.32 1.83
CA TYR A 55 -0.66 -3.87 3.19
C TYR A 55 -0.04 -2.95 4.25
N ALA A 56 1.16 -2.41 3.99
CA ALA A 56 1.83 -1.48 4.88
C ALA A 56 1.01 -0.20 5.10
N SER A 57 0.37 0.32 4.04
CA SER A 57 -0.48 1.51 4.08
C SER A 57 -1.72 1.27 4.94
N PHE A 58 -2.42 0.14 4.74
CA PHE A 58 -3.58 -0.24 5.56
C PHE A 58 -3.18 -0.48 7.02
N GLY A 59 -2.07 -1.17 7.26
CA GLY A 59 -1.53 -1.38 8.61
C GLY A 59 -1.18 -0.07 9.32
N TRP A 60 -0.56 0.88 8.60
CA TRP A 60 -0.28 2.21 9.13
C TRP A 60 -1.55 3.00 9.43
N GLY A 61 -2.56 2.91 8.55
CA GLY A 61 -3.88 3.50 8.76
C GLY A 61 -4.56 2.95 10.00
N ALA A 62 -4.55 1.64 10.19
CA ALA A 62 -5.11 1.00 11.39
C ALA A 62 -4.35 1.39 12.66
N TRP A 63 -3.02 1.49 12.61
CA TRP A 63 -2.22 2.00 13.73
C TRP A 63 -2.63 3.43 14.13
N LYS A 64 -2.82 4.31 13.15
CA LYS A 64 -3.29 5.69 13.39
C LYS A 64 -4.74 5.72 13.90
N ALA A 65 -5.60 4.83 13.42
CA ALA A 65 -6.94 4.64 13.94
C ALA A 65 -6.94 4.24 15.42
N LEU A 66 -6.08 3.30 15.81
CA LEU A 66 -5.90 2.91 17.21
C LEU A 66 -5.44 4.09 18.08
N LEU A 67 -4.48 4.88 17.59
CA LEU A 67 -4.01 6.09 18.28
C LEU A 67 -5.13 7.14 18.41
N HIS A 68 -6.00 7.28 17.39
CA HIS A 68 -7.18 8.14 17.46
C HIS A 68 -8.13 7.71 18.59
N LEU A 69 -8.49 6.44 18.64
CA LEU A 69 -9.39 5.92 19.69
C LEU A 69 -8.80 6.07 21.08
N TRP A 70 -7.50 5.86 21.23
CA TRP A 70 -6.83 5.95 22.53
C TRP A 70 -6.66 7.40 23.00
N LYS A 71 -6.25 8.31 22.10
CA LYS A 71 -5.87 9.69 22.45
C LYS A 71 -6.92 10.74 22.07
N ARG A 72 -8.03 10.34 21.43
CA ARG A 72 -9.04 11.24 20.86
C ARG A 72 -8.45 12.31 19.93
N SER A 73 -7.46 11.93 19.13
CA SER A 73 -6.67 12.83 18.30
C SER A 73 -7.25 12.97 16.90
N GLU A 74 -7.74 14.15 16.54
CA GLU A 74 -8.20 14.46 15.17
C GLU A 74 -7.07 14.35 14.14
N THR A 75 -5.84 14.70 14.55
CA THR A 75 -4.65 14.50 13.69
C THR A 75 -4.43 13.03 13.36
N ALA A 76 -4.62 12.13 14.34
CA ALA A 76 -4.49 10.70 14.10
C ALA A 76 -5.61 10.15 13.21
N ASP A 77 -6.85 10.67 13.30
CA ASP A 77 -7.93 10.35 12.36
C ASP A 77 -7.58 10.76 10.93
N LEU A 78 -7.08 12.01 10.75
CA LEU A 78 -6.64 12.47 9.43
C LEU A 78 -5.50 11.61 8.87
N GLU A 79 -4.52 11.27 9.72
CA GLU A 79 -3.39 10.42 9.34
C GLU A 79 -3.84 9.00 8.97
N SER A 80 -4.82 8.44 9.69
CA SER A 80 -5.45 7.16 9.35
C SER A 80 -6.14 7.21 7.99
N TYR A 81 -6.96 8.23 7.79
CA TYR A 81 -7.66 8.44 6.53
C TYR A 81 -6.72 8.50 5.33
N VAL A 82 -5.67 9.32 5.41
CA VAL A 82 -4.71 9.47 4.30
C VAL A 82 -3.96 8.16 4.03
N ALA A 83 -3.56 7.43 5.07
CA ALA A 83 -2.91 6.14 4.90
C ALA A 83 -3.82 5.12 4.20
N ILE A 84 -5.08 5.01 4.63
CA ILE A 84 -6.05 4.11 3.99
C ILE A 84 -6.32 4.53 2.54
N HIS A 85 -6.39 5.83 2.25
CA HIS A 85 -6.53 6.34 0.88
C HIS A 85 -5.37 5.89 -0.01
N GLN A 86 -4.13 6.07 0.45
CA GLN A 86 -2.96 5.55 -0.28
C GLN A 86 -3.02 4.02 -0.42
N GLY A 87 -3.45 3.31 0.61
CA GLY A 87 -3.64 1.85 0.56
C GLY A 87 -4.60 1.40 -0.55
N VAL A 88 -5.70 2.13 -0.75
CA VAL A 88 -6.64 1.84 -1.86
C VAL A 88 -6.02 2.16 -3.22
N ILE A 89 -5.21 3.22 -3.35
CA ILE A 89 -4.49 3.51 -4.58
C ILE A 89 -3.51 2.37 -4.92
N PHE A 90 -2.66 1.96 -3.97
CA PHE A 90 -1.73 0.84 -4.16
C PHE A 90 -2.48 -0.48 -4.36
N GLY A 91 -3.60 -0.71 -3.68
CA GLY A 91 -4.46 -1.89 -3.88
C GLY A 91 -5.03 -1.96 -5.29
N SER A 92 -5.49 -0.83 -5.84
CA SER A 92 -5.96 -0.75 -7.23
C SER A 92 -4.84 -1.09 -8.23
N LEU A 93 -3.63 -0.58 -7.99
CA LEU A 93 -2.46 -0.89 -8.81
C LEU A 93 -2.05 -2.37 -8.68
N THR A 94 -2.20 -2.97 -7.50
CA THR A 94 -1.97 -4.41 -7.29
C THR A 94 -2.92 -5.23 -8.15
N LEU A 95 -4.23 -4.95 -8.10
CA LEU A 95 -5.23 -5.66 -8.90
C LEU A 95 -4.97 -5.50 -10.40
N LEU A 96 -4.62 -4.30 -10.84
CA LEU A 96 -4.31 -4.02 -12.24
C LEU A 96 -3.07 -4.79 -12.73
N THR A 97 -1.95 -4.66 -12.02
CA THR A 97 -0.69 -5.30 -12.42
C THR A 97 -0.75 -6.82 -12.31
N GLY A 98 -1.47 -7.34 -11.29
CA GLY A 98 -1.71 -8.77 -11.12
C GLY A 98 -2.56 -9.35 -12.24
N SER A 99 -3.63 -8.65 -12.65
CA SER A 99 -4.46 -9.09 -13.79
C SER A 99 -3.69 -9.11 -15.11
N ILE A 100 -2.81 -8.12 -15.36
CA ILE A 100 -1.94 -8.12 -16.54
C ILE A 100 -1.00 -9.32 -16.51
N TRP A 101 -0.35 -9.57 -15.38
CA TRP A 101 0.53 -10.72 -15.24
C TRP A 101 -0.22 -12.05 -15.38
N ALA A 102 -1.40 -12.19 -14.80
CA ALA A 102 -2.26 -13.38 -14.93
C ALA A 102 -2.63 -13.65 -16.39
N LYS A 103 -2.94 -12.60 -17.16
CA LYS A 103 -3.24 -12.74 -18.59
C LYS A 103 -2.06 -13.27 -19.38
N ILE A 104 -0.85 -12.83 -19.08
CA ILE A 104 0.37 -13.25 -19.77
C ILE A 104 0.76 -14.68 -19.35
N SER A 105 0.72 -14.97 -18.04
CA SER A 105 1.24 -16.22 -17.47
C SER A 105 0.23 -17.37 -17.51
N TRP A 106 -1.05 -17.09 -17.38
CA TRP A 106 -2.13 -18.08 -17.27
C TRP A 106 -3.16 -18.01 -18.40
N GLY A 107 -3.07 -17.03 -19.30
CA GLY A 107 -4.01 -16.83 -20.40
C GLY A 107 -5.36 -16.22 -20.02
N THR A 108 -5.61 -15.95 -18.73
CA THR A 108 -6.84 -15.36 -18.20
C THR A 108 -6.54 -14.13 -17.34
N TRP A 109 -7.46 -13.15 -17.34
CA TRP A 109 -7.31 -11.94 -16.55
C TRP A 109 -7.51 -12.16 -15.04
N TRP A 110 -8.27 -13.19 -14.65
CA TRP A 110 -8.63 -13.47 -13.26
C TRP A 110 -8.96 -14.94 -13.06
N VAL A 111 -8.65 -15.48 -11.88
CA VAL A 111 -8.98 -16.87 -11.49
C VAL A 111 -9.72 -16.83 -10.16
N TRP A 112 -11.02 -17.07 -10.19
CA TRP A 112 -11.87 -17.06 -9.01
C TRP A 112 -11.59 -18.19 -8.01
N GLY A 113 -10.95 -19.25 -8.45
CA GLY A 113 -10.54 -20.37 -7.60
C GLY A 113 -9.20 -20.18 -6.90
N ASP A 114 -8.54 -19.04 -7.09
CA ASP A 114 -7.30 -18.71 -6.39
C ASP A 114 -7.60 -17.85 -5.16
N ASP A 115 -7.35 -18.41 -3.97
CA ASP A 115 -7.70 -17.78 -2.69
C ASP A 115 -6.93 -16.48 -2.44
N GLU A 116 -5.69 -16.35 -2.93
CA GLU A 116 -4.91 -15.14 -2.76
C GLU A 116 -5.52 -13.97 -3.53
N LEU A 117 -5.91 -14.20 -4.79
CA LEU A 117 -6.56 -13.18 -5.60
C LEU A 117 -7.87 -12.73 -4.96
N VAL A 118 -8.70 -13.70 -4.55
CA VAL A 118 -10.03 -13.43 -3.99
C VAL A 118 -9.90 -12.73 -2.63
N LEU A 119 -9.02 -13.17 -1.74
CA LEU A 119 -8.87 -12.57 -0.43
C LEU A 119 -8.22 -11.17 -0.49
N PHE A 120 -7.32 -10.94 -1.45
CA PHE A 120 -6.83 -9.58 -1.69
C PHE A 120 -7.94 -8.66 -2.23
N LEU A 121 -8.78 -9.15 -3.14
CA LEU A 121 -9.94 -8.40 -3.62
C LEU A 121 -10.92 -8.08 -2.48
N VAL A 122 -11.19 -9.03 -1.59
CA VAL A 122 -12.04 -8.82 -0.41
C VAL A 122 -11.47 -7.73 0.50
N LEU A 123 -10.17 -7.79 0.79
CA LEU A 123 -9.47 -6.75 1.56
C LEU A 123 -9.59 -5.37 0.89
N PHE A 124 -9.35 -5.31 -0.41
CA PHE A 124 -9.46 -4.07 -1.18
C PHE A 124 -10.87 -3.48 -1.13
N LEU A 125 -11.90 -4.30 -1.40
CA LEU A 125 -13.30 -3.86 -1.35
C LEU A 125 -13.73 -3.45 0.06
N PHE A 126 -13.23 -4.13 1.09
CA PHE A 126 -13.45 -3.73 2.47
C PHE A 126 -12.94 -2.31 2.72
N TYR A 127 -11.73 -1.98 2.30
CA TYR A 127 -11.21 -0.61 2.47
C TYR A 127 -11.82 0.41 1.49
N CYS A 128 -12.37 0.00 0.35
CA CYS A 128 -13.22 0.87 -0.45
C CYS A 128 -14.50 1.25 0.30
N ALA A 129 -15.13 0.30 1.00
CA ALA A 129 -16.32 0.55 1.81
C ALA A 129 -16.04 1.48 3.01
N TYR A 130 -14.81 1.56 3.50
CA TYR A 130 -14.39 2.58 4.49
C TYR A 130 -14.70 4.01 4.02
N PHE A 131 -14.51 4.31 2.73
CA PHE A 131 -14.82 5.64 2.19
C PHE A 131 -16.31 5.88 2.09
N MET A 132 -17.09 4.85 1.76
CA MET A 132 -18.55 4.96 1.77
C MET A 132 -19.05 5.31 3.18
N LEU A 133 -18.56 4.62 4.21
CA LEU A 133 -18.85 4.94 5.61
C LEU A 133 -18.42 6.38 5.96
N ARG A 134 -17.19 6.77 5.60
CA ARG A 134 -16.63 8.08 5.96
C ARG A 134 -17.40 9.23 5.33
N TYR A 135 -17.93 9.08 4.12
CA TYR A 135 -18.66 10.13 3.41
C TYR A 135 -20.16 10.13 3.67
N SER A 136 -20.71 9.05 4.24
CA SER A 136 -22.14 8.99 4.61
C SER A 136 -22.44 9.54 6.01
N VAL A 137 -21.44 9.80 6.83
CA VAL A 137 -21.59 10.32 8.19
C VAL A 137 -21.06 11.75 8.30
N GLU A 138 -21.83 12.63 8.96
CA GLU A 138 -21.44 14.02 9.19
C GLU A 138 -20.06 14.15 9.87
N PRO A 139 -19.25 15.15 9.48
CA PRO A 139 -17.95 15.42 10.10
C PRO A 139 -18.06 15.59 11.62
N GLY A 140 -17.18 14.92 12.36
CA GLY A 140 -17.13 15.03 13.82
C GLY A 140 -16.54 13.77 14.47
N MET A 141 -16.51 13.79 15.80
CA MET A 141 -15.90 12.72 16.60
C MET A 141 -16.61 11.36 16.39
N ALA A 142 -17.92 11.36 16.17
CA ALA A 142 -18.69 10.13 15.91
C ALA A 142 -18.20 9.45 14.65
N ARG A 143 -18.07 10.19 13.52
CA ARG A 143 -17.52 9.68 12.26
C ARG A 143 -16.10 9.15 12.43
N ALA A 144 -15.23 9.93 13.10
CA ALA A 144 -13.86 9.55 13.33
C ALA A 144 -13.75 8.22 14.10
N ASN A 145 -14.54 8.06 15.17
CA ASN A 145 -14.59 6.82 15.95
C ASN A 145 -15.10 5.62 15.11
N MET A 146 -16.17 5.80 14.34
CA MET A 146 -16.73 4.74 13.50
C MET A 146 -15.72 4.30 12.44
N CYS A 147 -15.08 5.26 11.77
CA CYS A 147 -14.03 4.99 10.78
C CYS A 147 -12.81 4.30 11.40
N ALA A 148 -12.42 4.71 12.60
CA ALA A 148 -11.30 4.08 13.29
C ALA A 148 -11.59 2.62 13.67
N VAL A 149 -12.77 2.32 14.19
CA VAL A 149 -13.20 0.95 14.50
C VAL A 149 -13.24 0.12 13.21
N TYR A 150 -13.81 0.66 12.13
CA TYR A 150 -13.86 -0.01 10.83
C TYR A 150 -12.45 -0.35 10.30
N ALA A 151 -11.52 0.61 10.37
CA ALA A 151 -10.13 0.40 9.95
C ALA A 151 -9.42 -0.71 10.73
N LEU A 152 -9.70 -0.83 12.04
CA LEU A 152 -9.15 -1.90 12.88
C LEU A 152 -9.73 -3.28 12.53
N PHE A 153 -11.00 -3.38 12.17
CA PHE A 153 -11.55 -4.64 11.63
C PHE A 153 -10.86 -5.05 10.33
N GLY A 154 -10.58 -4.09 9.45
CA GLY A 154 -9.89 -4.36 8.18
C GLY A 154 -8.47 -4.91 8.36
N VAL A 155 -7.77 -4.54 9.44
CA VAL A 155 -6.40 -5.02 9.64
C VAL A 155 -6.32 -6.52 9.85
N VAL A 156 -7.39 -7.15 10.35
CA VAL A 156 -7.47 -8.62 10.52
C VAL A 156 -7.45 -9.34 9.17
N LEU A 157 -7.96 -8.71 8.13
CA LEU A 157 -7.96 -9.28 6.77
C LEU A 157 -6.55 -9.28 6.14
N ILE A 158 -5.63 -8.42 6.60
CA ILE A 158 -4.26 -8.35 6.07
C ILE A 158 -3.52 -9.69 6.25
N PRO A 159 -3.34 -10.23 7.45
CA PRO A 159 -2.66 -11.52 7.62
C PRO A 159 -3.43 -12.67 6.94
N ILE A 160 -4.75 -12.65 6.89
CA ILE A 160 -5.56 -13.66 6.22
C ILE A 160 -5.24 -13.64 4.71
N SER A 161 -5.29 -12.47 4.07
CA SER A 161 -4.96 -12.32 2.66
C SER A 161 -3.49 -12.66 2.37
N PHE A 162 -2.55 -12.18 3.19
CA PHE A 162 -1.12 -12.44 3.00
C PHE A 162 -0.71 -13.90 3.20
N LEU A 163 -1.39 -14.63 4.08
CA LEU A 163 -1.10 -16.04 4.37
C LEU A 163 -1.88 -17.00 3.47
N ALA A 164 -2.83 -16.51 2.68
CA ALA A 164 -3.70 -17.34 1.83
C ALA A 164 -2.91 -18.31 0.97
N ILE A 165 -1.87 -17.83 0.28
CA ILE A 165 -1.01 -18.64 -0.59
C ILE A 165 -0.32 -19.80 0.16
N ARG A 166 -0.05 -19.63 1.47
CA ARG A 166 0.62 -20.66 2.28
C ARG A 166 -0.35 -21.65 2.90
N ILE A 167 -1.60 -21.23 3.11
CA ILE A 167 -2.63 -22.04 3.74
C ILE A 167 -3.37 -22.87 2.70
N SER A 168 -3.76 -22.27 1.58
CA SER A 168 -4.58 -22.91 0.55
C SER A 168 -3.79 -23.72 -0.47
N ARG A 169 -2.44 -23.67 -0.45
CA ARG A 169 -1.57 -24.28 -1.47
C ARG A 169 -2.06 -23.91 -2.88
N SER A 170 -2.08 -22.63 -3.18
CA SER A 170 -2.41 -22.16 -4.53
C SER A 170 -1.59 -22.97 -5.57
N ILE A 171 -2.30 -23.57 -6.54
CA ILE A 171 -1.68 -24.37 -7.59
C ILE A 171 -1.05 -23.47 -8.66
N ILE A 172 -1.47 -22.21 -8.70
CA ILE A 172 -1.19 -21.29 -9.80
C ILE A 172 -0.25 -20.17 -9.34
N HIS A 173 -0.43 -19.65 -8.13
CA HIS A 173 0.34 -18.51 -7.63
C HIS A 173 1.71 -18.96 -7.12
N PRO A 174 2.84 -18.42 -7.65
CA PRO A 174 4.16 -18.86 -7.22
C PRO A 174 4.46 -18.43 -5.78
N GLU A 175 4.83 -19.38 -4.94
CA GLU A 175 5.35 -19.11 -3.59
C GLU A 175 6.77 -18.57 -3.67
N VAL A 176 6.91 -17.26 -3.86
CA VAL A 176 8.23 -16.61 -3.96
C VAL A 176 8.95 -16.52 -2.61
N PHE A 177 8.18 -16.38 -1.52
CA PHE A 177 8.69 -16.33 -0.15
C PHE A 177 8.21 -17.54 0.65
N THR A 178 9.10 -18.51 0.87
CA THR A 178 8.82 -19.71 1.64
C THR A 178 9.47 -19.65 3.03
N LEU A 179 9.12 -20.59 3.90
CA LEU A 179 9.77 -20.75 5.22
C LEU A 179 11.28 -21.06 5.11
N ASN A 180 11.71 -21.61 3.98
CA ASN A 180 13.11 -21.94 3.69
C ASN A 180 13.88 -20.77 3.04
N GLY A 181 13.24 -19.61 2.90
CA GLY A 181 13.80 -18.41 2.28
C GLY A 181 13.19 -18.07 0.93
N PRO A 182 13.67 -16.98 0.29
CA PRO A 182 13.18 -16.54 -1.00
C PRO A 182 13.60 -17.52 -2.11
N GLN A 183 12.64 -17.86 -2.97
CA GLN A 183 12.86 -18.75 -4.12
C GLN A 183 13.33 -17.93 -5.34
N MET A 184 14.45 -17.24 -5.18
CA MET A 184 15.04 -16.38 -6.21
C MET A 184 16.55 -16.29 -6.03
N THR A 185 17.29 -15.93 -7.10
CA THR A 185 18.73 -15.69 -7.03
C THR A 185 19.06 -14.46 -6.17
N GLY A 186 20.32 -14.35 -5.71
CA GLY A 186 20.73 -13.18 -4.90
C GLY A 186 20.56 -11.85 -5.63
N SER A 187 20.80 -11.80 -6.95
CA SER A 187 20.60 -10.59 -7.76
C SER A 187 19.11 -10.24 -7.93
N GLN A 188 18.25 -11.24 -8.10
CA GLN A 188 16.80 -11.04 -8.13
C GLN A 188 16.29 -10.53 -6.77
N PHE A 189 16.76 -11.13 -5.67
CA PHE A 189 16.36 -10.70 -4.33
C PHE A 189 16.82 -9.27 -4.01
N LEU A 190 18.05 -8.91 -4.37
CA LEU A 190 18.54 -7.54 -4.20
C LEU A 190 17.70 -6.55 -5.01
N THR A 191 17.39 -6.86 -6.27
CA THR A 191 16.53 -6.03 -7.12
C THR A 191 15.13 -5.84 -6.50
N PHE A 192 14.55 -6.93 -5.99
CA PHE A 192 13.28 -6.88 -5.27
C PHE A 192 13.36 -5.96 -4.04
N CYS A 193 14.40 -6.08 -3.21
CA CYS A 193 14.56 -5.23 -2.02
C CYS A 193 14.66 -3.75 -2.39
N VAL A 194 15.43 -3.40 -3.43
CA VAL A 194 15.56 -2.01 -3.91
C VAL A 194 14.22 -1.50 -4.45
N ALA A 195 13.50 -2.30 -5.23
CA ALA A 195 12.18 -1.95 -5.74
C ALA A 195 11.16 -1.75 -4.60
N PHE A 196 11.20 -2.59 -3.57
CA PHE A 196 10.33 -2.47 -2.40
C PHE A 196 10.64 -1.21 -1.59
N VAL A 197 11.91 -0.90 -1.35
CA VAL A 197 12.31 0.35 -0.67
C VAL A 197 11.89 1.58 -1.50
N ALA A 198 12.03 1.54 -2.82
CA ALA A 198 11.56 2.60 -3.71
C ALA A 198 10.03 2.79 -3.58
N MET A 199 9.27 1.69 -3.56
CA MET A 199 7.80 1.73 -3.44
C MET A 199 7.34 2.26 -2.06
N LEU A 200 8.00 1.85 -0.97
CA LEU A 200 7.73 2.40 0.36
C LEU A 200 8.08 3.90 0.43
N SER A 201 9.18 4.32 -0.20
CA SER A 201 9.54 5.75 -0.25
C SER A 201 8.51 6.57 -1.03
N LEU A 202 7.93 6.01 -2.10
CA LEU A 202 6.81 6.62 -2.83
C LEU A 202 5.58 6.76 -1.92
N PHE A 203 5.20 5.71 -1.21
CA PHE A 203 4.11 5.77 -0.25
C PHE A 203 4.31 6.90 0.77
N VAL A 204 5.48 6.98 1.39
CA VAL A 204 5.78 8.04 2.38
C VAL A 204 5.72 9.42 1.74
N THR A 205 6.24 9.58 0.52
CA THR A 205 6.19 10.85 -0.23
C THR A 205 4.75 11.28 -0.50
N LEU A 206 3.93 10.40 -1.04
CA LEU A 206 2.52 10.68 -1.35
C LEU A 206 1.71 10.94 -0.08
N TYR A 207 1.91 10.12 0.96
CA TYR A 207 1.28 10.29 2.27
C TYR A 207 1.58 11.66 2.89
N GLN A 208 2.85 12.09 2.91
CA GLN A 208 3.25 13.39 3.46
C GLN A 208 2.71 14.55 2.60
N THR A 209 2.70 14.41 1.29
CA THR A 209 2.16 15.41 0.36
C THR A 209 0.67 15.59 0.55
N GLU A 210 -0.08 14.50 0.64
CA GLU A 210 -1.53 14.57 0.85
C GLU A 210 -1.88 15.15 2.24
N LEU A 211 -1.15 14.74 3.29
CA LEU A 211 -1.32 15.33 4.63
C LEU A 211 -1.05 16.83 4.64
N ALA A 212 0.00 17.28 3.96
CA ALA A 212 0.31 18.71 3.87
C ALA A 212 -0.83 19.48 3.16
N GLY A 213 -1.31 18.95 2.04
CA GLY A 213 -2.45 19.53 1.31
C GLY A 213 -3.70 19.65 2.18
N LYS A 214 -4.11 18.56 2.83
CA LYS A 214 -5.32 18.56 3.69
C LYS A 214 -5.21 19.51 4.90
N ARG A 215 -4.00 19.65 5.48
CA ARG A 215 -3.79 20.61 6.57
C ARG A 215 -3.88 22.06 6.09
N ILE A 216 -3.41 22.34 4.88
CA ILE A 216 -3.55 23.68 4.27
C ILE A 216 -5.02 23.97 3.99
N ASP A 217 -5.77 23.02 3.40
CA ASP A 217 -7.20 23.18 3.12
C ASP A 217 -8.01 23.46 4.40
N SER A 218 -7.70 22.74 5.50
CA SER A 218 -8.33 22.97 6.81
C SER A 218 -8.08 24.40 7.31
N ARG A 219 -6.82 24.86 7.22
CA ARG A 219 -6.49 26.23 7.67
C ARG A 219 -7.13 27.31 6.81
N ILE A 220 -7.20 27.10 5.50
CA ILE A 220 -7.89 28.04 4.59
C ILE A 220 -9.38 28.13 4.95
N LYS A 221 -10.01 27.00 5.28
CA LYS A 221 -11.40 26.97 5.70
C LYS A 221 -11.62 27.75 7.01
N GLU A 222 -10.79 27.50 8.03
CA GLU A 222 -10.83 28.23 9.30
C GLU A 222 -10.68 29.75 9.09
N LEU A 223 -9.72 30.19 8.25
CA LEU A 223 -9.52 31.60 7.96
C LEU A 223 -10.72 32.23 7.24
N ARG A 224 -11.38 31.52 6.35
CA ARG A 224 -12.59 32.00 5.67
C ARG A 224 -13.76 32.18 6.64
N GLU A 225 -13.93 31.26 7.59
CA GLU A 225 -14.97 31.35 8.62
C GLU A 225 -14.74 32.51 9.60
N LEU A 226 -13.47 32.95 9.82
CA LEU A 226 -13.15 34.10 10.65
C LEU A 226 -13.38 35.46 9.97
N ILE A 227 -13.45 35.48 8.62
CA ILE A 227 -13.62 36.73 7.83
C ILE A 227 -15.07 36.92 7.39
N ALA A 228 -15.88 35.86 7.42
CA ALA A 228 -17.31 35.89 7.07
C ALA A 228 -18.17 36.33 8.25
#